data_efa8ee76005af3fba926e5260fddd4da
#
_entry.id   efa8ee76005af3fba926e5260fddd4da
#
_cell.length_a   1.000
_cell.length_b   1.000
_cell.length_c   1.000
_cell.angle_alpha   90.00
_cell.angle_beta   90.00
_cell.angle_gamma   90.00
#
_symmetry.space_group_name_H-M   'P 1'
#
loop_
_entity.id
_entity.type
_entity.pdbx_description
1 polymer ?
#
loop_
_entity_poly.entity_id
_entity_poly.type
_entity_poly.pdbx_seq_one_letter_code
_entity_poly.pdbx_strand_id
1 'polypeptide(L)'
;VPDATGLELIAQELRAAEGAGEGAAAGSPVLETLFFRGRGTLIVEPERIGAVLEALRERGYSFMASLHGVDHYPEEPRLGVVYELLDMQRVDRITVKLRLPSDAPEVESVTAAWPTADHQEREVYDMFGVIFRGHPDLRRILMPEDYEGHPQRRDFPIGGEPVIFTFNEGQSRGTSA
;
A
#
# COMPACT_ATOMS: atom_id res chain seq x y z
N VAL A 1 -7.98 -9.25 14.99
CA VAL A 1 -9.18 -10.09 15.00
C VAL A 1 -8.86 -11.36 15.77
N PRO A 2 -9.63 -11.70 16.83
CA PRO A 2 -9.27 -12.79 17.74
C PRO A 2 -9.34 -14.18 17.11
N ASP A 3 -10.20 -14.35 16.09
CA ASP A 3 -10.38 -15.62 15.39
C ASP A 3 -10.87 -15.46 13.95
N ALA A 4 -10.92 -16.56 13.21
CA ALA A 4 -11.38 -16.59 11.82
C ALA A 4 -12.88 -16.24 11.70
N THR A 5 -13.69 -16.61 12.68
CA THR A 5 -15.13 -16.33 12.69
C THR A 5 -15.39 -14.82 12.83
N GLY A 6 -14.68 -14.14 13.73
CA GLY A 6 -14.76 -12.70 13.88
C GLY A 6 -14.32 -11.94 12.62
N LEU A 7 -13.29 -12.44 11.93
CA LEU A 7 -12.86 -11.87 10.65
C LEU A 7 -13.95 -11.99 9.57
N GLU A 8 -14.56 -13.15 9.45
CA GLU A 8 -15.61 -13.38 8.47
C GLU A 8 -16.88 -12.57 8.75
N LEU A 9 -17.22 -12.36 10.02
CA LEU A 9 -18.33 -11.46 10.40
C LEU A 9 -18.04 -10.02 9.97
N ILE A 10 -16.82 -9.52 10.18
CA ILE A 10 -16.43 -8.20 9.71
C ILE A 10 -16.54 -8.11 8.17
N ALA A 11 -16.07 -9.14 7.47
CA ALA A 11 -16.15 -9.18 6.01
C ALA A 11 -17.61 -9.21 5.51
N GLN A 12 -18.49 -9.96 6.15
CA GLN A 12 -19.91 -10.01 5.79
C GLN A 12 -20.60 -8.67 6.00
N GLU A 13 -20.32 -7.98 7.10
CA GLU A 13 -20.89 -6.67 7.37
C GLU A 13 -20.37 -5.60 6.39
N LEU A 14 -19.09 -5.65 6.00
CA LEU A 14 -18.53 -4.77 4.97
C LEU A 14 -19.21 -5.01 3.61
N ARG A 15 -19.45 -6.28 3.25
CA ARG A 15 -20.19 -6.64 2.03
C ARG A 15 -21.63 -6.17 2.06
N ALA A 16 -22.29 -6.23 3.21
CA ALA A 16 -23.70 -5.85 3.40
C ALA A 16 -23.88 -4.32 3.39
N ALA A 17 -22.95 -3.57 3.95
CA ALA A 17 -23.03 -2.11 4.04
C ALA A 17 -23.03 -1.44 2.66
N GLU A 18 -22.32 -1.98 1.68
CA GLU A 18 -22.29 -1.45 0.32
C GLU A 18 -23.48 -1.87 -0.55
N GLY A 19 -24.14 -2.98 -0.24
CA GLY A 19 -25.37 -3.39 -0.95
C GLY A 19 -26.57 -2.47 -0.72
N ALA A 20 -26.48 -1.52 0.22
CA ALA A 20 -27.54 -0.58 0.56
C ALA A 20 -27.39 0.81 -0.12
N GLY A 21 -26.28 1.06 -0.85
CA GLY A 21 -26.02 2.34 -1.53
C GLY A 21 -26.50 2.37 -2.96
N GLU A 22 -27.35 3.35 -3.34
CA GLU A 22 -27.70 3.63 -4.75
C GLU A 22 -26.45 4.08 -5.51
N GLY A 23 -25.95 3.24 -6.42
CA GLY A 23 -24.81 3.55 -7.29
C GLY A 23 -23.56 2.68 -7.09
N ALA A 24 -23.63 1.62 -6.28
CA ALA A 24 -22.53 0.68 -6.10
C ALA A 24 -22.21 -0.05 -7.42
N ALA A 25 -20.96 0.09 -7.90
CA ALA A 25 -20.44 -0.78 -8.95
C ALA A 25 -20.56 -2.25 -8.52
N ALA A 26 -20.97 -3.12 -9.44
CA ALA A 26 -21.22 -4.53 -9.16
C ALA A 26 -19.91 -5.23 -8.74
N GLY A 27 -19.69 -5.43 -7.43
CA GLY A 27 -18.54 -6.14 -6.87
C GLY A 27 -18.58 -6.14 -5.34
N SER A 28 -18.04 -7.19 -4.75
CA SER A 28 -17.90 -7.26 -3.30
C SER A 28 -16.68 -6.43 -2.85
N PRO A 29 -16.79 -5.53 -1.85
CA PRO A 29 -15.64 -4.75 -1.35
C PRO A 29 -14.54 -5.65 -0.77
N VAL A 30 -14.92 -6.82 -0.23
CA VAL A 30 -13.99 -7.81 0.30
C VAL A 30 -14.02 -9.05 -0.58
N LEU A 31 -12.91 -9.31 -1.27
CA LEU A 31 -12.73 -10.44 -2.17
C LEU A 31 -12.47 -11.73 -1.40
N GLU A 32 -11.58 -11.68 -0.43
CA GLU A 32 -11.12 -12.85 0.31
C GLU A 32 -10.79 -12.48 1.75
N THR A 33 -10.95 -13.47 2.65
CA THR A 33 -10.52 -13.40 4.05
C THR A 33 -9.47 -14.46 4.31
N LEU A 34 -8.38 -14.09 4.97
CA LEU A 34 -7.33 -15.01 5.37
C LEU A 34 -7.07 -14.89 6.86
N PHE A 35 -7.05 -16.00 7.56
CA PHE A 35 -6.67 -16.02 8.97
C PHE A 35 -5.49 -16.97 9.19
N PHE A 36 -4.37 -16.39 9.62
CA PHE A 36 -3.15 -17.14 9.82
C PHE A 36 -2.37 -16.64 11.03
N ARG A 37 -1.97 -17.56 11.91
CA ARG A 37 -1.18 -17.27 13.13
C ARG A 37 -1.77 -16.15 14.01
N GLY A 38 -3.08 -16.15 14.20
CA GLY A 38 -3.76 -15.14 15.01
C GLY A 38 -3.91 -13.77 14.34
N ARG A 39 -3.70 -13.69 13.02
CA ARG A 39 -3.85 -12.44 12.24
C ARG A 39 -4.93 -12.58 11.19
N GLY A 40 -5.86 -11.66 11.21
CA GLY A 40 -6.90 -11.53 10.18
C GLY A 40 -6.42 -10.62 9.05
N THR A 41 -6.61 -11.07 7.81
CA THR A 41 -6.32 -10.29 6.60
C THR A 41 -7.57 -10.24 5.73
N LEU A 42 -7.93 -9.06 5.27
CA LEU A 42 -8.94 -8.80 4.24
C LEU A 42 -8.23 -8.49 2.93
N ILE A 43 -8.60 -9.17 1.84
CA ILE A 43 -8.21 -8.79 0.48
C ILE A 43 -9.38 -8.04 -0.12
N VAL A 44 -9.13 -6.80 -0.56
CA VAL A 44 -10.18 -5.87 -0.97
C VAL A 44 -9.97 -5.34 -2.39
N GLU A 45 -11.06 -4.92 -3.01
CA GLU A 45 -11.01 -4.19 -4.28
C GLU A 45 -10.35 -2.82 -4.10
N PRO A 46 -9.41 -2.41 -4.98
CA PRO A 46 -8.70 -1.13 -4.86
C PRO A 46 -9.62 0.09 -4.79
N GLU A 47 -10.71 0.08 -5.56
CA GLU A 47 -11.68 1.17 -5.63
C GLU A 47 -12.49 1.33 -4.35
N ARG A 48 -12.46 0.32 -3.48
CA ARG A 48 -13.24 0.27 -2.24
C ARG A 48 -12.41 0.49 -0.99
N ILE A 49 -11.10 0.74 -1.14
CA ILE A 49 -10.17 0.82 -0.01
C ILE A 49 -10.58 1.91 0.99
N GLY A 50 -10.95 3.10 0.53
CA GLY A 50 -11.36 4.21 1.40
C GLY A 50 -12.54 3.84 2.29
N ALA A 51 -13.62 3.28 1.70
CA ALA A 51 -14.83 2.87 2.42
C ALA A 51 -14.54 1.73 3.41
N VAL A 52 -13.76 0.72 3.01
CA VAL A 52 -13.38 -0.39 3.88
C VAL A 52 -12.57 0.08 5.08
N LEU A 53 -11.56 0.93 4.87
CA LEU A 53 -10.73 1.45 5.95
C LEU A 53 -11.52 2.35 6.91
N GLU A 54 -12.43 3.20 6.40
CA GLU A 54 -13.28 4.03 7.26
C GLU A 54 -14.23 3.18 8.10
N ALA A 55 -14.87 2.16 7.54
CA ALA A 55 -15.71 1.24 8.28
C ALA A 55 -14.93 0.46 9.36
N LEU A 56 -13.67 0.10 9.10
CA LEU A 56 -12.79 -0.50 10.11
C LEU A 56 -12.41 0.50 11.21
N ARG A 57 -12.19 1.76 10.85
CA ARG A 57 -11.91 2.84 11.80
C ARG A 57 -13.08 3.06 12.77
N GLU A 58 -14.31 3.09 12.27
CA GLU A 58 -15.53 3.17 13.08
C GLU A 58 -15.67 2.00 14.05
N ARG A 59 -15.15 0.83 13.70
CA ARG A 59 -15.10 -0.36 14.55
C ARG A 59 -14.01 -0.33 15.63
N GLY A 60 -13.17 0.70 15.63
CA GLY A 60 -12.10 0.89 16.62
C GLY A 60 -10.68 0.62 16.08
N TYR A 61 -10.50 0.13 14.85
CA TYR A 61 -9.18 0.01 14.22
C TYR A 61 -8.68 1.38 13.72
N SER A 62 -8.57 2.32 14.65
CA SER A 62 -8.31 3.74 14.34
C SER A 62 -6.84 4.09 14.17
N PHE A 63 -5.92 3.22 14.56
CA PHE A 63 -4.49 3.47 14.45
C PHE A 63 -3.89 2.73 13.25
N MET A 64 -3.36 3.46 12.28
CA MET A 64 -2.59 2.89 11.18
C MET A 64 -1.15 2.69 11.63
N ALA A 65 -0.77 1.43 11.84
CA ALA A 65 0.56 1.08 12.31
C ALA A 65 1.59 1.10 11.17
N SER A 66 1.19 0.65 9.98
CA SER A 66 2.02 0.71 8.78
C SER A 66 1.19 0.65 7.50
N LEU A 67 1.75 1.26 6.46
CA LEU A 67 1.35 1.11 5.07
C LEU A 67 2.62 0.80 4.28
N HIS A 68 2.61 -0.25 3.48
CA HIS A 68 3.79 -0.64 2.71
C HIS A 68 3.43 -1.32 1.38
N GLY A 69 4.35 -1.26 0.43
CA GLY A 69 4.23 -1.89 -0.87
C GLY A 69 4.74 -3.33 -0.88
N VAL A 70 4.21 -4.14 -1.78
CA VAL A 70 4.68 -5.50 -2.07
C VAL A 70 4.68 -5.73 -3.57
N ASP A 71 5.74 -6.34 -4.10
CA ASP A 71 5.80 -6.78 -5.49
C ASP A 71 5.60 -8.30 -5.57
N HIS A 72 4.51 -8.73 -6.19
CA HIS A 72 4.14 -10.14 -6.37
C HIS A 72 4.67 -10.76 -7.67
N TYR A 73 5.65 -10.10 -8.34
CA TYR A 73 6.24 -10.62 -9.58
C TYR A 73 6.49 -12.14 -9.49
N PRO A 74 6.16 -12.93 -10.53
CA PRO A 74 5.63 -12.52 -11.84
C PRO A 74 4.08 -12.51 -11.94
N GLU A 75 3.35 -12.59 -10.85
CA GLU A 75 1.89 -12.69 -10.83
C GLU A 75 1.23 -11.32 -11.09
N GLU A 76 0.12 -11.31 -11.83
CA GLU A 76 -0.74 -10.13 -11.98
C GLU A 76 -2.12 -10.37 -11.31
N PRO A 77 -2.74 -9.34 -10.71
CA PRO A 77 -2.24 -7.97 -10.48
C PRO A 77 -0.99 -7.98 -9.58
N ARG A 78 0.03 -7.25 -10.00
CA ARG A 78 1.39 -7.42 -9.49
C ARG A 78 1.72 -6.64 -8.24
N LEU A 79 1.38 -5.34 -8.22
CA LEU A 79 1.75 -4.47 -7.12
C LEU A 79 0.71 -4.52 -6.02
N GLY A 80 1.13 -4.77 -4.79
CA GLY A 80 0.27 -4.81 -3.62
C GLY A 80 0.50 -3.61 -2.72
N VAL A 81 -0.57 -3.12 -2.08
CA VAL A 81 -0.49 -2.22 -0.95
C VAL A 81 -1.10 -2.91 0.26
N VAL A 82 -0.42 -2.83 1.37
CA VAL A 82 -0.80 -3.48 2.63
C VAL A 82 -0.95 -2.42 3.71
N TYR A 83 -2.09 -2.42 4.36
CA TYR A 83 -2.44 -1.53 5.47
C TYR A 83 -2.55 -2.36 6.75
N GLU A 84 -1.81 -2.00 7.79
CA GLU A 84 -1.87 -2.63 9.10
C GLU A 84 -2.59 -1.71 10.07
N LEU A 85 -3.78 -2.09 10.51
CA LEU A 85 -4.59 -1.32 11.44
C LEU A 85 -4.62 -1.97 12.82
N LEU A 86 -4.62 -1.13 13.86
CA LEU A 86 -4.70 -1.54 15.26
C LEU A 86 -5.90 -0.92 15.94
N ASP A 87 -6.59 -1.74 16.74
CA ASP A 87 -7.42 -1.30 17.83
C ASP A 87 -6.59 -1.28 19.12
N MET A 88 -6.26 -0.08 19.59
CA MET A 88 -5.40 0.11 20.76
C MET A 88 -6.11 -0.23 22.08
N GLN A 89 -7.45 -0.27 22.10
CA GLN A 89 -8.22 -0.60 23.31
C GLN A 89 -8.33 -2.11 23.49
N ARG A 90 -8.64 -2.83 22.41
CA ARG A 90 -8.74 -4.30 22.42
C ARG A 90 -7.40 -4.99 22.21
N VAL A 91 -6.34 -4.22 21.91
CA VAL A 91 -5.01 -4.74 21.54
C VAL A 91 -5.15 -5.76 20.41
N ASP A 92 -5.90 -5.37 19.39
CA ASP A 92 -6.21 -6.21 18.24
C ASP A 92 -5.70 -5.61 16.93
N ARG A 93 -5.42 -6.45 15.95
CA ARG A 93 -4.84 -6.08 14.66
C ARG A 93 -5.63 -6.69 13.51
N ILE A 94 -5.77 -5.91 12.45
CA ILE A 94 -6.29 -6.37 11.16
C ILE A 94 -5.40 -5.86 10.03
N THR A 95 -5.16 -6.71 9.04
CA THR A 95 -4.43 -6.38 7.83
C THR A 95 -5.41 -6.22 6.69
N VAL A 96 -5.28 -5.16 5.90
CA VAL A 96 -6.02 -4.97 4.65
C VAL A 96 -5.03 -4.98 3.50
N LYS A 97 -5.31 -5.76 2.46
CA LYS A 97 -4.46 -5.88 1.26
C LYS A 97 -5.27 -5.63 0.00
N LEU A 98 -4.65 -4.98 -0.93
CA LEU A 98 -5.16 -4.84 -2.29
C LEU A 98 -4.06 -5.15 -3.31
N ARG A 99 -4.46 -5.41 -4.55
CA ARG A 99 -3.53 -5.63 -5.66
C ARG A 99 -3.86 -4.70 -6.82
N LEU A 100 -2.81 -4.15 -7.41
CA LEU A 100 -2.87 -3.19 -8.51
C LEU A 100 -2.13 -3.75 -9.73
N PRO A 101 -2.58 -3.42 -10.96
CA PRO A 101 -1.85 -3.77 -12.17
C PRO A 101 -0.52 -3.03 -12.23
N SER A 102 0.48 -3.63 -12.89
CA SER A 102 1.82 -3.05 -12.96
C SER A 102 1.95 -1.85 -13.91
N ASP A 103 1.06 -1.73 -14.89
CA ASP A 103 1.04 -0.69 -15.93
C ASP A 103 0.36 0.61 -15.47
N ALA A 104 -0.63 0.54 -14.58
CA ALA A 104 -1.35 1.69 -14.04
C ALA A 104 -1.69 1.49 -12.55
N PRO A 105 -0.70 1.46 -11.66
CA PRO A 105 -0.90 1.17 -10.24
C PRO A 105 -1.41 2.41 -9.50
N GLU A 106 -2.72 2.60 -9.47
CA GLU A 106 -3.37 3.73 -8.82
C GLU A 106 -4.32 3.29 -7.71
N VAL A 107 -4.33 4.03 -6.61
CA VAL A 107 -5.22 3.83 -5.47
C VAL A 107 -5.55 5.16 -4.81
N GLU A 108 -6.65 5.25 -4.07
CA GLU A 108 -7.01 6.44 -3.31
C GLU A 108 -6.09 6.62 -2.10
N SER A 109 -5.64 7.87 -1.87
CA SER A 109 -4.88 8.25 -0.68
C SER A 109 -5.75 8.20 0.57
N VAL A 110 -5.16 7.73 1.67
CA VAL A 110 -5.84 7.69 2.97
C VAL A 110 -5.31 8.74 3.95
N THR A 111 -4.49 9.66 3.50
CA THR A 111 -3.87 10.73 4.32
C THR A 111 -4.87 11.62 5.02
N ALA A 112 -6.05 11.85 4.43
CA ALA A 112 -7.13 12.64 5.04
C ALA A 112 -7.66 12.00 6.34
N ALA A 113 -7.73 10.68 6.40
CA ALA A 113 -8.18 9.93 7.58
C ALA A 113 -7.03 9.56 8.52
N TRP A 114 -5.85 9.27 7.96
CA TRP A 114 -4.64 8.91 8.71
C TRP A 114 -3.45 9.77 8.24
N PRO A 115 -3.19 10.91 8.87
CA PRO A 115 -2.07 11.79 8.49
C PRO A 115 -0.69 11.11 8.54
N THR A 116 -0.55 10.05 9.34
CA THR A 116 0.69 9.24 9.38
C THR A 116 0.95 8.47 8.09
N ALA A 117 -0.04 8.28 7.25
CA ALA A 117 0.10 7.64 5.94
C ALA A 117 0.89 8.47 4.93
N ASP A 118 0.99 9.80 5.10
CA ASP A 118 1.68 10.70 4.18
C ASP A 118 3.07 10.17 3.77
N HIS A 119 3.96 9.95 4.73
CA HIS A 119 5.31 9.48 4.43
C HIS A 119 5.35 8.05 3.92
N GLN A 120 4.43 7.20 4.38
CA GLN A 120 4.35 5.80 3.97
C GLN A 120 3.83 5.65 2.53
N GLU A 121 2.84 6.44 2.12
CA GLU A 121 2.37 6.50 0.74
C GLU A 121 3.46 7.03 -0.20
N ARG A 122 4.19 8.06 0.20
CA ARG A 122 5.34 8.57 -0.54
C ARG A 122 6.45 7.53 -0.69
N GLU A 123 6.71 6.72 0.36
CA GLU A 123 7.68 5.62 0.29
C GLU A 123 7.23 4.56 -0.73
N VAL A 124 5.96 4.16 -0.69
CA VAL A 124 5.42 3.18 -1.65
C VAL A 124 5.42 3.75 -3.08
N TYR A 125 5.08 5.02 -3.26
CA TYR A 125 5.23 5.69 -4.54
C TYR A 125 6.67 5.68 -5.03
N ASP A 126 7.63 6.06 -4.19
CA ASP A 126 9.04 6.16 -4.55
C ASP A 126 9.63 4.79 -4.92
N MET A 127 9.34 3.75 -4.12
CA MET A 127 9.94 2.43 -4.25
C MET A 127 9.25 1.54 -5.29
N PHE A 128 7.92 1.66 -5.47
CA PHE A 128 7.13 0.77 -6.32
C PHE A 128 6.38 1.50 -7.45
N GLY A 129 6.27 2.82 -7.41
CA GLY A 129 5.57 3.62 -8.42
C GLY A 129 4.04 3.58 -8.31
N VAL A 130 3.50 3.29 -7.14
CA VAL A 130 2.05 3.35 -6.91
C VAL A 130 1.62 4.81 -6.76
N ILE A 131 0.63 5.23 -7.54
CA ILE A 131 0.05 6.57 -7.50
C ILE A 131 -1.07 6.61 -6.47
N PHE A 132 -0.92 7.44 -5.44
CA PHE A 132 -1.96 7.69 -4.44
C PHE A 132 -2.77 8.94 -4.82
N ARG A 133 -3.95 8.72 -5.41
CA ARG A 133 -4.83 9.81 -5.85
C ARG A 133 -5.35 10.62 -4.68
N GLY A 134 -5.23 11.93 -4.74
CA GLY A 134 -5.64 12.83 -3.65
C GLY A 134 -4.60 13.01 -2.55
N HIS A 135 -3.42 12.43 -2.69
CA HIS A 135 -2.30 12.72 -1.78
C HIS A 135 -1.89 14.20 -1.89
N PRO A 136 -1.68 14.92 -0.78
CA PRO A 136 -1.41 16.36 -0.81
C PRO A 136 -0.07 16.74 -1.43
N ASP A 137 0.95 15.88 -1.33
CA ASP A 137 2.31 16.15 -1.82
C ASP A 137 3.03 14.85 -2.20
N LEU A 138 2.58 14.20 -3.29
CA LEU A 138 3.14 12.92 -3.74
C LEU A 138 4.45 13.13 -4.50
N ARG A 139 5.56 13.11 -3.79
CA ARG A 139 6.92 13.22 -4.33
C ARG A 139 7.84 12.18 -3.70
N ARG A 140 8.99 11.94 -4.29
CA ARG A 140 9.99 11.00 -3.76
C ARG A 140 10.43 11.38 -2.35
N ILE A 141 10.79 10.42 -1.54
CA ILE A 141 11.21 10.61 -0.14
C ILE A 141 12.55 9.94 0.17
N LEU A 142 12.86 8.82 -0.45
CA LEU A 142 14.09 8.05 -0.23
C LEU A 142 15.10 8.26 -1.36
N MET A 143 14.63 8.24 -2.61
CA MET A 143 15.48 8.45 -3.78
C MET A 143 15.57 9.95 -4.12
N PRO A 144 16.65 10.40 -4.80
CA PRO A 144 16.73 11.72 -5.39
C PRO A 144 15.57 12.02 -6.34
N GLU A 145 15.20 13.29 -6.49
CA GLU A 145 14.05 13.69 -7.35
C GLU A 145 14.25 13.33 -8.83
N ASP A 146 15.51 13.32 -9.29
CA ASP A 146 15.94 12.98 -10.65
C ASP A 146 16.21 11.48 -10.85
N TYR A 147 15.97 10.64 -9.85
CA TYR A 147 16.17 9.20 -9.97
C TYR A 147 15.12 8.57 -10.89
N GLU A 148 15.56 7.77 -11.86
CA GLU A 148 14.69 7.09 -12.82
C GLU A 148 14.32 5.68 -12.36
N GLY A 149 13.01 5.36 -12.36
CA GLY A 149 12.47 4.06 -12.00
C GLY A 149 12.13 3.88 -10.52
N HIS A 150 11.84 2.63 -10.14
CA HIS A 150 11.36 2.25 -8.82
C HIS A 150 12.16 1.05 -8.31
N PRO A 151 13.13 1.26 -7.40
CA PRO A 151 14.20 0.29 -7.14
C PRO A 151 13.74 -0.97 -6.39
N GLN A 152 12.56 -0.98 -5.78
CA GLN A 152 12.05 -2.18 -5.10
C GLN A 152 11.16 -3.06 -5.99
N ARG A 153 10.92 -2.66 -7.22
CA ARG A 153 10.31 -3.59 -8.19
C ARG A 153 11.29 -4.72 -8.53
N ARG A 154 10.81 -5.95 -8.55
CA ARG A 154 11.64 -7.14 -8.81
C ARG A 154 12.20 -7.22 -10.23
N ASP A 155 11.66 -6.49 -11.18
CA ASP A 155 12.15 -6.31 -12.54
C ASP A 155 13.09 -5.11 -12.70
N PHE A 156 13.34 -4.37 -11.63
CA PHE A 156 14.32 -3.27 -11.68
C PHE A 156 15.74 -3.82 -11.89
N PRO A 157 16.52 -3.26 -12.84
CA PRO A 157 17.84 -3.77 -13.17
C PRO A 157 18.80 -3.72 -11.98
N ILE A 158 19.39 -4.85 -11.61
CA ILE A 158 20.43 -4.89 -10.58
C ILE A 158 21.77 -4.45 -11.22
N GLY A 159 22.42 -3.43 -10.65
CA GLY A 159 23.76 -2.99 -11.05
C GLY A 159 23.79 -1.89 -12.11
N GLY A 160 22.66 -1.24 -12.41
CA GLY A 160 22.61 -0.08 -13.31
C GLY A 160 22.94 1.27 -12.63
N GLU A 161 23.08 1.31 -11.32
CA GLU A 161 23.34 2.55 -10.60
C GLU A 161 24.81 2.97 -10.73
N PRO A 162 25.10 4.22 -11.16
CA PRO A 162 26.44 4.76 -11.08
C PRO A 162 26.82 4.87 -9.59
N VAL A 163 27.81 4.08 -9.17
CA VAL A 163 28.36 4.19 -7.83
C VAL A 163 29.17 5.49 -7.74
N ILE A 164 28.55 6.54 -7.21
CA ILE A 164 29.21 7.84 -7.00
C ILE A 164 30.00 7.76 -5.69
N PHE A 165 31.27 7.43 -5.79
CA PHE A 165 32.21 7.65 -4.70
C PHE A 165 32.77 9.06 -4.80
N THR A 166 32.38 9.95 -3.88
CA THR A 166 32.82 11.36 -3.84
C THR A 166 34.34 11.53 -3.79
N PHE A 167 35.09 10.51 -3.30
CA PHE A 167 36.54 10.53 -3.28
C PHE A 167 37.20 10.20 -4.65
N ASN A 168 36.45 9.76 -5.66
CA ASN A 168 36.94 9.48 -7.00
C ASN A 168 36.68 10.61 -8.02
N GLU A 169 35.94 11.66 -7.66
CA GLU A 169 35.64 12.77 -8.56
C GLU A 169 36.88 13.51 -9.09
N GLY A 170 38.00 13.44 -8.36
CA GLY A 170 39.27 14.03 -8.79
C GLY A 170 40.08 13.21 -9.81
N GLN A 171 39.78 11.92 -9.98
CA GLN A 171 40.57 11.03 -10.83
C GLN A 171 40.00 10.86 -12.25
N SER A 172 38.71 11.15 -12.47
CA SER A 172 38.06 11.01 -13.79
C SER A 172 38.38 12.17 -14.76
N ARG A 173 39.00 13.26 -14.31
CA ARG A 173 39.35 14.43 -15.15
C ARG A 173 40.74 14.41 -15.74
N GLY A 174 41.49 13.30 -15.68
CA GLY A 174 42.93 13.24 -15.98
C GLY A 174 43.34 12.36 -17.13
N THR A 175 42.50 12.07 -18.14
CA THR A 175 42.95 11.35 -19.34
C THR A 175 42.27 11.85 -20.61
N SER A 176 42.65 13.06 -21.01
CA SER A 176 42.59 13.46 -22.42
C SER A 176 43.88 14.20 -22.76
N ALA A 177 44.85 13.45 -23.22
CA ALA A 177 45.99 13.90 -24.01
C ALA A 177 46.13 12.98 -25.21
#